data_857e7c01fea76ad78fa5c98017e49cdf
#
_entry.id   857e7c01fea76ad78fa5c98017e49cdf
#
_cell.length_a   1.000
_cell.length_b   1.000
_cell.length_c   1.000
_cell.angle_alpha   90.00
_cell.angle_beta   90.00
_cell.angle_gamma   90.00
#
_symmetry.space_group_name_H-M   'P 1'
#
loop_
_entity.id
_entity.type
_entity.pdbx_description
1 polymer ?
#
loop_
_entity_poly.entity_id
_entity_poly.type
_entity_poly.pdbx_seq_one_letter_code
_entity_poly.pdbx_strand_id
1 'polypeptide(L)'
;MMQMSVLRATALVVAIAPAWALPQATFAATTSTFYGITVHVSSNNIKVQDPKTKQTLSFVIVPKFDQVFSADGKTTYQMRAVKAGQYVGIIYDQKALGARHADKIYLLTNANQRIGTQ
;
A
#
# COMPACT_ATOMS: atom_id res chain seq x y z
N MET A 1 43.87 5.56 -40.21
CA MET A 1 43.52 5.49 -39.86
C MET A 1 42.93 5.40 -38.99
N MET A 2 43.01 5.30 -38.93
CA MET A 2 42.52 5.13 -38.25
C MET A 2 41.97 5.27 -37.24
N GLN A 3 41.98 5.43 -37.01
CA GLN A 3 41.54 5.59 -36.21
C GLN A 3 40.75 5.65 -35.43
N MET A 4 40.98 5.71 -35.51
CA MET A 4 40.33 5.85 -34.91
C MET A 4 39.60 5.69 -34.11
N SER A 5 39.72 5.50 -34.18
CA SER A 5 39.05 5.42 -33.50
C SER A 5 38.54 5.28 -32.57
N VAL A 6 38.96 5.17 -32.65
CA VAL A 6 38.56 5.18 -31.85
C VAL A 6 37.92 5.29 -31.01
N LEU A 7 37.89 5.35 -30.92
CA LEU A 7 37.31 5.65 -30.20
C LEU A 7 36.50 5.48 -29.52
N ARG A 8 36.70 5.33 -29.75
CA ARG A 8 36.00 5.26 -29.15
C ARG A 8 35.49 5.15 -28.21
N ALA A 9 35.90 5.03 -28.14
CA ALA A 9 35.52 5.12 -27.30
C ALA A 9 34.90 5.23 -26.46
N THR A 10 35.07 5.21 -26.39
CA THR A 10 34.55 5.53 -25.65
C THR A 10 33.71 5.42 -24.92
N ALA A 11 33.80 5.21 -25.06
CA ALA A 11 33.08 5.30 -24.43
C ALA A 11 32.43 5.05 -23.58
N LEU A 12 32.64 4.77 -23.34
CA LEU A 12 32.07 4.72 -22.53
C LEU A 12 31.51 4.80 -21.69
N VAL A 13 31.73 4.80 -21.65
CA VAL A 13 31.33 5.14 -20.91
C VAL A 13 30.57 5.25 -20.28
N VAL A 14 30.55 5.03 -20.26
CA VAL A 14 29.93 5.29 -19.72
C VAL A 14 29.21 5.19 -19.03
N ALA A 15 29.24 4.79 -19.03
CA ALA A 15 28.65 4.85 -18.41
C ALA A 15 28.21 4.71 -17.51
N ILE A 16 28.34 4.44 -17.35
CA ILE A 16 28.11 4.40 -16.50
C ILE A 16 27.60 4.79 -15.75
N ALA A 17 27.55 4.80 -15.54
CA ALA A 17 27.16 5.25 -14.84
C ALA A 17 26.44 5.15 -14.37
N PRO A 18 26.17 4.98 -14.37
CA PRO A 18 25.36 4.85 -13.93
C PRO A 18 24.91 4.41 -13.19
N ALA A 19 24.66 3.94 -13.17
CA ALA A 19 24.04 3.43 -12.51
C ALA A 19 24.07 3.56 -11.27
N TRP A 20 24.05 3.73 -10.69
CA TRP A 20 24.10 3.92 -9.64
C TRP A 20 23.38 4.53 -9.10
N ALA A 21 23.25 4.91 -9.40
CA ALA A 21 22.51 5.42 -8.85
C ALA A 21 21.48 4.89 -8.46
N LEU A 22 21.37 4.63 -8.35
CA LEU A 22 20.52 4.18 -8.18
C LEU A 22 19.94 3.81 -7.23
N PRO A 23 19.82 3.44 -6.88
CA PRO A 23 19.12 2.74 -6.10
C PRO A 23 18.63 3.24 -4.91
N GLN A 24 18.96 4.03 -4.55
CA GLN A 24 18.59 4.47 -3.47
C GLN A 24 17.26 4.75 -3.20
N ALA A 25 16.53 5.01 -4.06
CA ALA A 25 15.16 5.27 -3.86
C ALA A 25 14.41 4.17 -3.18
N THR A 26 15.03 3.07 -3.02
CA THR A 26 14.38 1.96 -2.39
C THR A 26 13.99 2.18 -0.95
N PHE A 27 14.38 3.28 -0.35
CA PHE A 27 13.98 3.49 1.01
C PHE A 27 12.67 4.22 1.16
N ALA A 28 12.04 4.56 0.07
CA ALA A 28 10.71 5.15 0.16
C ALA A 28 9.79 4.14 0.81
N ALA A 29 8.88 4.62 1.63
CA ALA A 29 7.91 3.76 2.25
C ALA A 29 7.09 3.08 1.19
N THR A 30 6.83 1.79 1.37
CA THR A 30 5.96 1.06 0.48
C THR A 30 4.66 0.79 1.19
N THR A 31 3.58 0.88 0.46
CA THR A 31 2.28 0.53 0.96
C THR A 31 1.76 -0.67 0.20
N SER A 32 0.88 -1.40 0.84
CA SER A 32 0.22 -2.55 0.25
C SER A 32 -1.27 -2.40 0.47
N THR A 33 -2.05 -3.19 -0.25
CA THR A 33 -3.50 -3.16 -0.12
C THR A 33 -4.00 -4.55 0.23
N PHE A 34 -4.89 -4.63 1.20
CA PHE A 34 -5.51 -5.89 1.61
C PHE A 34 -7.02 -5.74 1.55
N TYR A 35 -7.67 -6.65 0.86
CA TYR A 35 -9.12 -6.67 0.73
C TYR A 35 -9.71 -7.81 1.54
N GLY A 36 -10.80 -7.55 2.23
CA GLY A 36 -11.46 -8.60 2.98
C GLY A 36 -12.66 -8.12 3.76
N ILE A 37 -13.10 -8.96 4.69
CA ILE A 37 -14.24 -8.68 5.55
C ILE A 37 -13.72 -8.33 6.93
N THR A 38 -14.21 -7.25 7.49
CA THR A 38 -13.85 -6.84 8.83
C THR A 38 -14.41 -7.85 9.83
N VAL A 39 -13.55 -8.43 10.65
CA VAL A 39 -13.97 -9.39 11.67
C VAL A 39 -13.91 -8.80 13.07
N HIS A 40 -13.15 -7.75 13.26
CA HIS A 40 -13.06 -7.08 14.56
C HIS A 40 -12.62 -5.64 14.36
N VAL A 41 -13.22 -4.73 15.11
CA VAL A 41 -12.87 -3.32 15.09
C VAL A 41 -12.81 -2.81 16.51
N SER A 42 -11.73 -2.09 16.83
CA SER A 42 -11.61 -1.35 18.08
C SER A 42 -11.02 0.02 17.78
N SER A 43 -10.84 0.83 18.81
CA SER A 43 -10.33 2.17 18.62
C SER A 43 -8.86 2.19 18.14
N ASN A 44 -8.15 1.10 18.32
CA ASN A 44 -6.72 1.05 17.97
C ASN A 44 -6.34 -0.14 17.09
N ASN A 45 -7.31 -0.92 16.63
CA ASN A 45 -7.00 -2.12 15.87
C ASN A 45 -8.18 -2.54 15.01
N ILE A 46 -7.88 -3.06 13.83
CA ILE A 46 -8.87 -3.66 12.97
C ILE A 46 -8.32 -4.97 12.44
N LYS A 47 -9.14 -6.02 12.45
CA LYS A 47 -8.80 -7.32 11.89
C LYS A 47 -9.67 -7.58 10.69
N VAL A 48 -9.04 -7.98 9.60
CA VAL A 48 -9.71 -8.20 8.32
C VAL A 48 -9.34 -9.57 7.80
N GLN A 49 -10.31 -10.33 7.35
CA GLN A 49 -10.09 -11.66 6.79
C GLN A 49 -10.39 -11.66 5.29
N ASP A 50 -9.44 -12.18 4.51
CA ASP A 50 -9.68 -12.47 3.10
C ASP A 50 -10.51 -13.75 3.04
N PRO A 51 -11.75 -13.70 2.55
CA PRO A 51 -12.61 -14.87 2.57
C PRO A 51 -12.14 -15.99 1.63
N LYS A 52 -11.32 -15.66 0.63
CA LYS A 52 -10.83 -16.67 -0.31
C LYS A 52 -9.69 -17.47 0.27
N THR A 53 -8.76 -16.83 0.92
CA THR A 53 -7.56 -17.49 1.45
C THR A 53 -7.70 -17.82 2.93
N LYS A 54 -8.68 -17.23 3.60
CA LYS A 54 -8.88 -17.34 5.05
C LYS A 54 -7.78 -16.66 5.85
N GLN A 55 -6.92 -15.91 5.20
CA GLN A 55 -5.90 -15.15 5.88
C GLN A 55 -6.52 -13.97 6.62
N THR A 56 -6.16 -13.82 7.89
CA THR A 56 -6.61 -12.70 8.71
C THR A 56 -5.41 -11.84 9.08
N LEU A 57 -5.52 -10.56 8.82
CA LEU A 57 -4.47 -9.62 9.18
C LEU A 57 -5.01 -8.60 10.16
N SER A 58 -4.15 -8.20 11.09
CA SER A 58 -4.46 -7.13 12.04
C SER A 58 -3.71 -5.87 11.65
N PHE A 59 -4.39 -4.75 11.77
CA PHE A 59 -3.80 -3.45 11.44
C PHE A 59 -3.97 -2.51 12.63
N VAL A 60 -2.91 -1.78 12.92
CA VAL A 60 -2.94 -0.78 14.00
C VAL A 60 -3.64 0.47 13.47
N ILE A 61 -4.52 1.01 14.30
CA ILE A 61 -5.23 2.25 14.00
C ILE A 61 -4.67 3.33 14.93
N VAL A 62 -4.18 4.43 14.35
CA VAL A 62 -3.64 5.51 15.16
C VAL A 62 -4.78 6.26 15.84
N PRO A 63 -4.49 6.96 16.95
CA PRO A 63 -5.51 7.77 17.61
C PRO A 63 -6.11 8.81 16.66
N LYS A 64 -7.41 9.03 16.77
CA LYS A 64 -8.12 10.01 15.94
C LYS A 64 -8.00 9.73 14.45
N PHE A 65 -7.92 8.46 14.11
CA PHE A 65 -7.82 8.05 12.71
C PHE A 65 -9.03 8.56 11.93
N ASP A 66 -8.78 9.26 10.83
CA ASP A 66 -9.83 9.88 10.03
C ASP A 66 -9.72 9.55 8.54
N GLN A 67 -8.95 8.54 8.18
CA GLN A 67 -8.72 8.18 6.78
C GLN A 67 -9.62 7.02 6.35
N VAL A 68 -10.92 7.21 6.48
CA VAL A 68 -11.93 6.24 6.07
C VAL A 68 -12.74 6.84 4.93
N PHE A 69 -12.85 6.13 3.83
CA PHE A 69 -13.43 6.65 2.59
C PHE A 69 -14.43 5.68 1.97
N SER A 70 -15.30 6.21 1.12
CA SER A 70 -16.07 5.38 0.22
C SER A 70 -15.15 4.70 -0.81
N ALA A 71 -15.67 3.70 -1.52
CA ALA A 71 -14.87 2.96 -2.48
C ALA A 71 -14.23 3.84 -3.55
N ASP A 72 -14.93 4.89 -3.96
CA ASP A 72 -14.41 5.83 -4.96
C ASP A 72 -13.54 6.93 -4.36
N GLY A 73 -13.40 6.97 -3.04
CA GLY A 73 -12.57 7.95 -2.37
C GLY A 73 -13.20 9.33 -2.23
N LYS A 74 -14.43 9.51 -2.64
CA LYS A 74 -15.05 10.85 -2.67
C LYS A 74 -15.73 11.24 -1.38
N THR A 75 -16.13 10.27 -0.58
CA THR A 75 -16.79 10.53 0.69
C THR A 75 -15.90 10.08 1.82
N THR A 76 -15.79 10.90 2.86
CA THR A 76 -15.01 10.59 4.05
C THR A 76 -15.95 10.22 5.18
N TYR A 77 -15.58 9.19 5.91
CA TYR A 77 -16.36 8.71 7.05
C TYR A 77 -15.53 8.78 8.32
N GLN A 78 -16.19 8.71 9.45
CA GLN A 78 -15.50 8.56 10.72
C GLN A 78 -15.19 7.08 10.97
N MET A 79 -14.18 6.82 11.78
CA MET A 79 -13.77 5.45 12.08
C MET A 79 -14.93 4.61 12.62
N ARG A 80 -15.85 5.20 13.35
CA ARG A 80 -17.01 4.47 13.88
C ARG A 80 -17.94 3.92 12.80
N ALA A 81 -17.78 4.36 11.56
CA ALA A 81 -18.57 3.81 10.45
C ALA A 81 -18.06 2.43 10.03
N VAL A 82 -16.87 2.04 10.46
CA VAL A 82 -16.30 0.74 10.12
C VAL A 82 -16.86 -0.29 11.09
N LYS A 83 -17.53 -1.29 10.58
CA LYS A 83 -18.20 -2.31 11.38
C LYS A 83 -17.74 -3.70 11.03
N ALA A 84 -17.82 -4.60 12.00
CA ALA A 84 -17.59 -6.01 11.72
C ALA A 84 -18.58 -6.50 10.67
N GLY A 85 -18.14 -7.38 9.79
CA GLY A 85 -18.97 -7.91 8.72
C GLY A 85 -18.95 -7.08 7.46
N GLN A 86 -18.25 -5.96 7.43
CA GLN A 86 -18.22 -5.06 6.30
C GLN A 86 -17.02 -5.37 5.42
N TYR A 87 -17.22 -5.33 4.10
CA TYR A 87 -16.10 -5.45 3.16
C TYR A 87 -15.30 -4.17 3.16
N VAL A 88 -13.99 -4.31 3.21
CA VAL A 88 -13.08 -3.15 3.23
C VAL A 88 -11.87 -3.42 2.36
N GLY A 89 -11.24 -2.33 1.91
CA GLY A 89 -9.91 -2.36 1.34
C GLY A 89 -9.03 -1.50 2.22
N ILE A 90 -7.94 -2.04 2.70
CA ILE A 90 -7.04 -1.33 3.59
C ILE A 90 -5.72 -1.11 2.91
N ILE A 91 -5.33 0.16 2.79
CA ILE A 91 -3.99 0.51 2.36
C ILE A 91 -3.17 0.66 3.63
N TYR A 92 -2.11 -0.11 3.72
CA TYR A 92 -1.34 -0.17 4.95
C TYR A 92 0.16 -0.16 4.65
N ASP A 93 0.94 0.18 5.66
CA ASP A 93 2.38 0.03 5.61
C ASP A 93 2.81 -0.92 6.71
N GLN A 94 3.98 -1.51 6.54
CA GLN A 94 4.57 -2.40 7.52
C GLN A 94 6.06 -2.14 7.55
N LYS A 95 6.53 -1.75 8.71
CA LYS A 95 7.96 -1.56 8.89
C LYS A 95 8.61 -2.91 9.18
N ALA A 96 9.90 -2.99 8.98
CA ALA A 96 10.62 -4.25 8.89
C ALA A 96 10.22 -5.30 9.91
N LEU A 97 10.11 -5.05 11.14
CA LEU A 97 9.66 -6.02 12.12
C LEU A 97 8.42 -5.56 12.83
N GLY A 98 7.80 -4.55 12.31
CA GLY A 98 6.73 -3.91 13.00
C GLY A 98 5.36 -4.39 12.60
N ALA A 99 4.39 -3.88 13.31
CA ALA A 99 2.99 -4.13 13.02
C ALA A 99 2.60 -3.42 11.73
N ARG A 100 1.53 -3.90 11.12
CA ARG A 100 0.93 -3.23 9.99
C ARG A 100 0.12 -2.05 10.49
N HIS A 101 0.33 -0.89 9.89
CA HIS A 101 -0.41 0.32 10.23
C HIS A 101 -1.37 0.65 9.11
N ALA A 102 -2.64 0.80 9.42
CA ALA A 102 -3.62 1.21 8.42
C ALA A 102 -3.38 2.67 8.09
N ASP A 103 -3.16 2.95 6.80
CA ASP A 103 -3.02 4.32 6.31
C ASP A 103 -4.35 4.85 5.83
N LYS A 104 -5.13 4.03 5.13
CA LYS A 104 -6.45 4.38 4.64
C LYS A 104 -7.35 3.16 4.65
N ILE A 105 -8.61 3.37 4.96
CA ILE A 105 -9.61 2.31 4.92
C ILE A 105 -10.70 2.74 3.94
N TYR A 106 -11.02 1.86 3.00
CA TYR A 106 -12.09 2.11 2.03
C TYR A 106 -13.23 1.15 2.30
N LEU A 107 -14.43 1.69 2.45
CA LEU A 107 -15.62 0.89 2.70
C LEU A 107 -16.16 0.39 1.36
N LEU A 108 -16.31 -0.92 1.25
CA LEU A 108 -16.73 -1.57 0.02
C LEU A 108 -18.10 -2.20 0.22
N THR A 109 -18.80 -2.47 -0.88
CA THR A 109 -20.14 -3.03 -0.82
C THR A 109 -20.17 -4.54 -1.00
N ASN A 110 -19.10 -5.11 -1.60
CA ASN A 110 -19.05 -6.55 -1.82
C ASN A 110 -17.60 -6.99 -2.05
N ALA A 111 -17.42 -8.31 -2.13
CA ALA A 111 -16.10 -8.91 -2.22
C ALA A 111 -15.36 -8.58 -3.52
N ASN A 112 -16.09 -8.19 -4.55
CA ASN A 112 -15.48 -7.94 -5.85
C ASN A 112 -15.16 -6.47 -6.10
N GLN A 113 -15.68 -5.58 -5.26
CA GLN A 113 -15.40 -4.17 -5.41
C GLN A 113 -13.97 -3.86 -5.03
N ARG A 114 -13.37 -2.92 -5.73
CA ARG A 114 -11.99 -2.51 -5.46
C ARG A 114 -11.95 -1.01 -5.23
N ILE A 115 -10.88 -0.56 -4.58
CA ILE A 115 -10.66 0.86 -4.33
C ILE A 115 -10.63 1.60 -5.66
N GLY A 116 -11.31 2.75 -5.71
CA GLY A 116 -11.37 3.55 -6.93
C GLY A 116 -12.52 3.20 -7.84
N THR A 117 -13.40 2.26 -7.46
CA THR A 117 -14.53 1.87 -8.30
C THR A 117 -15.84 2.30 -7.67
N GLN A 118 -16.85 2.37 -8.50
CA GLN A 118 -18.20 2.73 -8.06
C GLN A 118 -19.01 1.49 -7.73
#